data_f599cfeee8059e0be42239db702431cc
#
_entry.id   f599cfeee8059e0be42239db702431cc
#
_cell.length_a   1.000
_cell.length_b   1.000
_cell.length_c   1.000
_cell.angle_alpha   90.00
_cell.angle_beta   90.00
_cell.angle_gamma   90.00
#
_symmetry.space_group_name_H-M   'P 1'
#
loop_
_entity.id
_entity.type
_entity.pdbx_description
1 polymer ?
#
loop_
_entity_poly.entity_id
_entity_poly.type
_entity_poly.pdbx_seq_one_letter_code
_entity_poly.pdbx_strand_id
1 'polypeptide(L)'
;MKTSIATVSINGTLREKINAIANAGFDGVEIFENDFLTNDLSPKEVKNIVKDNGLAITLFQPFRDFEGMPDKHRIRAFERAKRKFDIMEELETDLILICSNTSNISIGGLNRAADDFFELGEIAKDRSIKVGYEALAWGKYINDHRDAWEIVRRANHDNIGIILDSFHTLSRNIDLNSISSIPKEKIFIVQLADAPLHDMDLLYWSRHFRNMPGQGDLPISKFMNALNSTGYSGYLSLEIFNDHYRSGPRNIIAKDGKRSLTSLIHKKNFEQKKETNIDEIEFVEFATEKNDLENLQTLFKSLGFTEIGKHKTKLISLFVFDQVKFIINYENHNLVKDGSKDGPYPYAYGVKIQDINALFEKAKLLDIDFINKENENSLSMDVIKHIDGLIYII
;
A
#
# COMPACT_ATOMS: atom_id res chain seq x y z
N MET A 1 -7.03 6.96 12.81
CA MET A 1 -6.08 5.85 12.67
C MET A 1 -4.81 6.35 12.03
N LYS A 2 -3.64 5.85 12.42
CA LYS A 2 -2.34 6.14 11.78
C LYS A 2 -2.08 5.13 10.66
N THR A 3 -1.18 5.49 9.75
CA THR A 3 -0.86 4.66 8.57
C THR A 3 0.57 4.15 8.62
N SER A 4 0.77 2.90 8.20
CA SER A 4 2.07 2.27 8.08
C SER A 4 2.14 1.42 6.80
N ILE A 5 3.33 0.98 6.44
CA ILE A 5 3.56 0.04 5.34
C ILE A 5 4.77 -0.83 5.64
N ALA A 6 4.69 -2.10 5.31
CA ALA A 6 5.79 -3.03 5.44
C ALA A 6 6.81 -2.83 4.30
N THR A 7 8.10 -2.84 4.63
CA THR A 7 9.19 -2.65 3.67
C THR A 7 9.19 -3.69 2.54
N VAL A 8 8.61 -4.86 2.78
CA VAL A 8 8.44 -5.90 1.75
C VAL A 8 7.52 -5.48 0.60
N SER A 9 6.67 -4.48 0.79
CA SER A 9 5.67 -4.04 -0.19
C SER A 9 6.27 -3.28 -1.39
N ILE A 10 7.49 -2.75 -1.26
CA ILE A 10 8.17 -1.94 -2.27
C ILE A 10 9.60 -2.40 -2.50
N ASN A 11 10.18 -2.01 -3.63
CA ASN A 11 11.56 -2.38 -4.00
C ASN A 11 12.63 -1.42 -3.45
N GLY A 12 13.88 -1.82 -3.60
CA GLY A 12 15.06 -1.01 -3.29
C GLY A 12 15.77 -1.46 -2.03
N THR A 13 16.86 -0.76 -1.69
CA THR A 13 17.57 -0.93 -0.43
C THR A 13 16.70 -0.47 0.74
N LEU A 14 16.97 -0.92 1.96
CA LEU A 14 16.17 -0.55 3.13
C LEU A 14 16.11 0.98 3.32
N ARG A 15 17.21 1.70 3.13
CA ARG A 15 17.26 3.16 3.15
C ARG A 15 16.35 3.81 2.12
N GLU A 16 16.38 3.34 0.88
CA GLU A 16 15.54 3.86 -0.20
C GLU A 16 14.06 3.60 0.05
N LYS A 17 13.72 2.43 0.62
CA LYS A 17 12.36 2.09 1.01
C LYS A 17 11.85 3.04 2.10
N ILE A 18 12.63 3.25 3.17
CA ILE A 18 12.26 4.17 4.27
C ILE A 18 12.04 5.59 3.74
N ASN A 19 12.93 6.11 2.88
CA ASN A 19 12.78 7.42 2.27
C ASN A 19 11.50 7.54 1.41
N ALA A 20 11.20 6.52 0.60
CA ALA A 20 10.00 6.51 -0.23
C ALA A 20 8.70 6.47 0.62
N ILE A 21 8.71 5.72 1.71
CA ILE A 21 7.59 5.62 2.67
C ILE A 21 7.35 6.98 3.35
N ALA A 22 8.42 7.64 3.80
CA ALA A 22 8.33 8.96 4.41
C ALA A 22 7.81 10.02 3.42
N ASN A 23 8.36 10.03 2.20
CA ASN A 23 7.94 10.96 1.14
C ASN A 23 6.48 10.75 0.70
N ALA A 24 5.94 9.54 0.88
CA ALA A 24 4.52 9.25 0.66
C ALA A 24 3.60 9.69 1.80
N GLY A 25 4.15 10.17 2.93
CA GLY A 25 3.39 10.71 4.07
C GLY A 25 2.81 9.64 5.00
N PHE A 26 3.41 8.46 5.10
CA PHE A 26 3.07 7.48 6.14
C PHE A 26 3.51 7.95 7.53
N ASP A 27 2.86 7.45 8.57
CA ASP A 27 3.20 7.74 9.97
C ASP A 27 4.22 6.73 10.53
N GLY A 28 4.38 5.56 9.87
CA GLY A 28 5.28 4.52 10.33
C GLY A 28 5.65 3.51 9.26
N VAL A 29 6.53 2.60 9.63
CA VAL A 29 7.06 1.53 8.78
C VAL A 29 7.16 0.23 9.55
N GLU A 30 6.75 -0.90 8.93
CA GLU A 30 7.08 -2.22 9.43
C GLU A 30 8.41 -2.67 8.80
N ILE A 31 9.33 -3.09 9.65
CA ILE A 31 10.61 -3.63 9.18
C ILE A 31 10.47 -5.12 8.91
N PHE A 32 10.52 -5.48 7.63
CA PHE A 32 10.57 -6.88 7.21
C PHE A 32 11.96 -7.45 7.48
N GLU A 33 12.07 -8.51 8.27
CA GLU A 33 13.34 -9.05 8.75
C GLU A 33 14.35 -9.35 7.62
N ASN A 34 13.87 -9.88 6.49
CA ASN A 34 14.77 -10.17 5.37
C ASN A 34 15.41 -8.90 4.79
N ASP A 35 14.65 -7.80 4.69
CA ASP A 35 15.21 -6.51 4.26
C ASP A 35 16.23 -5.98 5.25
N PHE A 36 16.01 -6.23 6.56
CA PHE A 36 16.94 -5.88 7.61
C PHE A 36 18.22 -6.73 7.56
N LEU A 37 18.11 -8.05 7.35
CA LEU A 37 19.25 -8.96 7.32
C LEU A 37 20.11 -8.85 6.05
N THR A 38 19.55 -8.34 4.97
CA THR A 38 20.24 -8.23 3.65
C THR A 38 20.84 -6.86 3.39
N ASN A 39 20.81 -5.95 4.38
CA ASN A 39 21.46 -4.63 4.27
C ASN A 39 22.71 -4.56 5.15
N ASP A 40 23.55 -3.55 4.90
CA ASP A 40 24.82 -3.33 5.61
C ASP A 40 24.69 -2.40 6.83
N LEU A 41 23.46 -1.99 7.18
CA LEU A 41 23.19 -1.05 8.27
C LEU A 41 23.03 -1.80 9.60
N SER A 42 23.61 -1.26 10.66
CA SER A 42 23.33 -1.71 12.04
C SER A 42 21.89 -1.35 12.47
N PRO A 43 21.34 -2.04 13.48
CA PRO A 43 20.00 -1.69 13.99
C PRO A 43 19.89 -0.21 14.40
N LYS A 44 20.92 0.36 15.01
CA LYS A 44 20.97 1.78 15.41
C LYS A 44 20.94 2.73 14.21
N GLU A 45 21.62 2.39 13.11
CA GLU A 45 21.56 3.18 11.88
C GLU A 45 20.18 3.12 11.25
N VAL A 46 19.54 1.95 11.19
CA VAL A 46 18.17 1.81 10.69
C VAL A 46 17.21 2.65 11.52
N LYS A 47 17.28 2.56 12.85
CA LYS A 47 16.50 3.40 13.76
C LYS A 47 16.67 4.89 13.46
N ASN A 48 17.92 5.34 13.33
CA ASN A 48 18.20 6.77 13.07
C ASN A 48 17.60 7.21 11.72
N ILE A 49 17.75 6.41 10.65
CA ILE A 49 17.15 6.71 9.35
C ILE A 49 15.64 6.83 9.45
N VAL A 50 14.96 5.91 10.15
CA VAL A 50 13.51 5.96 10.34
C VAL A 50 13.10 7.21 11.09
N LYS A 51 13.80 7.53 12.20
CA LYS A 51 13.53 8.69 13.04
C LYS A 51 13.78 10.02 12.31
N ASP A 52 14.90 10.12 11.58
CA ASP A 52 15.26 11.31 10.80
C ASP A 52 14.24 11.62 9.69
N ASN A 53 13.56 10.57 9.21
CA ASN A 53 12.46 10.68 8.26
C ASN A 53 11.08 10.91 8.93
N GLY A 54 11.01 11.12 10.24
CA GLY A 54 9.77 11.37 10.98
C GLY A 54 8.84 10.17 11.11
N LEU A 55 9.34 8.95 10.84
CA LEU A 55 8.58 7.71 10.92
C LEU A 55 8.75 7.03 12.29
N ALA A 56 7.76 6.19 12.67
CA ALA A 56 7.91 5.22 13.76
C ALA A 56 8.15 3.81 13.17
N ILE A 57 8.97 2.99 13.83
CA ILE A 57 8.99 1.55 13.54
C ILE A 57 7.78 0.95 14.25
N THR A 58 6.79 0.50 13.48
CA THR A 58 5.50 0.04 14.03
C THR A 58 5.46 -1.44 14.29
N LEU A 59 6.35 -2.21 13.65
CA LEU A 59 6.41 -3.66 13.76
C LEU A 59 7.75 -4.18 13.23
N PHE A 60 8.33 -5.14 13.94
CA PHE A 60 9.40 -6.00 13.45
C PHE A 60 8.83 -7.37 13.07
N GLN A 61 9.00 -7.84 11.83
CA GLN A 61 8.30 -9.00 11.32
C GLN A 61 9.06 -9.73 10.19
N PRO A 62 8.78 -11.02 9.93
CA PRO A 62 8.01 -11.94 10.76
C PRO A 62 8.90 -12.80 11.66
N PHE A 63 8.37 -13.26 12.78
CA PHE A 63 8.95 -14.37 13.53
C PHE A 63 8.14 -15.64 13.31
N ARG A 64 8.79 -16.71 12.83
CA ARG A 64 8.15 -17.96 12.39
C ARG A 64 8.49 -19.13 13.27
N ASP A 65 7.60 -20.14 13.26
CA ASP A 65 7.80 -21.45 13.88
C ASP A 65 8.15 -21.32 15.37
N PHE A 66 7.30 -20.61 16.11
CA PHE A 66 7.48 -20.39 17.55
C PHE A 66 6.65 -21.37 18.39
N GLU A 67 5.31 -21.28 18.31
CA GLU A 67 4.38 -21.99 19.19
C GLU A 67 4.18 -23.47 18.81
N GLY A 68 3.82 -24.27 19.80
CA GLY A 68 3.46 -25.68 19.62
C GLY A 68 4.60 -26.59 19.17
N MET A 69 5.82 -26.21 19.46
CA MET A 69 6.99 -27.01 19.10
C MET A 69 7.24 -28.12 20.13
N PRO A 70 7.83 -29.29 19.72
CA PRO A 70 8.34 -30.29 20.66
C PRO A 70 9.42 -29.70 21.57
N ASP A 71 9.59 -30.23 22.79
CA ASP A 71 10.40 -29.63 23.87
C ASP A 71 11.80 -29.17 23.44
N LYS A 72 12.56 -30.00 22.74
CA LYS A 72 13.88 -29.64 22.22
C LYS A 72 13.85 -28.44 21.28
N HIS A 73 12.85 -28.35 20.43
CA HIS A 73 12.67 -27.24 19.47
C HIS A 73 12.03 -26.02 20.12
N ARG A 74 11.22 -26.23 21.15
CA ARG A 74 10.64 -25.18 21.97
C ARG A 74 11.72 -24.34 22.64
N ILE A 75 12.70 -24.96 23.31
CA ILE A 75 13.83 -24.25 23.90
C ILE A 75 14.53 -23.36 22.87
N ARG A 76 14.77 -23.91 21.68
CA ARG A 76 15.40 -23.16 20.58
C ARG A 76 14.54 -22.02 20.08
N ALA A 77 13.21 -22.18 20.03
CA ALA A 77 12.29 -21.11 19.64
C ALA A 77 12.35 -19.93 20.61
N PHE A 78 12.40 -20.19 21.92
CA PHE A 78 12.56 -19.15 22.94
C PHE A 78 13.91 -18.43 22.84
N GLU A 79 15.01 -19.15 22.61
CA GLU A 79 16.33 -18.53 22.40
C GLU A 79 16.35 -17.64 21.15
N ARG A 80 15.66 -18.04 20.08
CA ARG A 80 15.48 -17.20 18.88
C ARG A 80 14.66 -15.94 19.19
N ALA A 81 13.61 -16.04 20.00
CA ALA A 81 12.79 -14.91 20.42
C ALA A 81 13.63 -13.88 21.19
N LYS A 82 14.41 -14.32 22.18
CA LYS A 82 15.30 -13.44 22.96
C LYS A 82 16.27 -12.66 22.07
N ARG A 83 16.89 -13.33 21.08
CA ARG A 83 17.81 -12.65 20.14
C ARG A 83 17.08 -11.60 19.27
N LYS A 84 15.82 -11.87 18.89
CA LYS A 84 15.03 -10.85 18.18
C LYS A 84 14.71 -9.67 19.09
N PHE A 85 14.42 -9.92 20.35
CA PHE A 85 14.21 -8.85 21.32
C PHE A 85 15.47 -7.98 21.51
N ASP A 86 16.68 -8.59 21.49
CA ASP A 86 17.94 -7.82 21.52
C ASP A 86 18.05 -6.86 20.33
N ILE A 87 17.69 -7.31 19.12
CA ILE A 87 17.65 -6.46 17.91
C ILE A 87 16.59 -5.36 18.05
N MET A 88 15.41 -5.69 18.57
CA MET A 88 14.30 -4.75 18.73
C MET A 88 14.63 -3.63 19.72
N GLU A 89 15.37 -3.92 20.79
CA GLU A 89 15.85 -2.91 21.74
C GLU A 89 16.78 -1.90 21.06
N GLU A 90 17.69 -2.38 20.19
CA GLU A 90 18.57 -1.49 19.42
C GLU A 90 17.82 -0.69 18.33
N LEU A 91 16.77 -1.26 17.74
CA LEU A 91 15.87 -0.59 16.79
C LEU A 91 14.91 0.40 17.47
N GLU A 92 14.78 0.36 18.82
CA GLU A 92 13.76 1.09 19.59
C GLU A 92 12.34 0.80 19.09
N THR A 93 12.01 -0.46 18.82
CA THR A 93 10.65 -0.92 18.47
C THR A 93 10.13 -1.88 19.54
N ASP A 94 8.85 -1.77 19.83
CA ASP A 94 8.22 -2.48 20.94
C ASP A 94 7.24 -3.59 20.51
N LEU A 95 7.05 -3.82 19.20
CA LEU A 95 6.11 -4.82 18.71
C LEU A 95 6.76 -5.79 17.73
N ILE A 96 6.60 -7.10 17.97
CA ILE A 96 6.98 -8.18 17.06
C ILE A 96 5.76 -8.96 16.59
N LEU A 97 5.76 -9.35 15.31
CA LEU A 97 4.77 -10.27 14.76
C LEU A 97 5.28 -11.70 14.83
N ILE A 98 4.51 -12.58 15.46
CA ILE A 98 4.68 -14.03 15.39
C ILE A 98 3.58 -14.61 14.51
N CYS A 99 4.00 -15.22 13.39
CA CYS A 99 3.10 -15.97 12.51
C CYS A 99 2.77 -17.33 13.11
N SER A 100 1.54 -17.81 12.90
CA SER A 100 1.16 -19.17 13.23
C SER A 100 2.07 -20.21 12.56
N ASN A 101 2.32 -21.29 13.27
CA ASN A 101 3.34 -22.28 12.93
C ASN A 101 2.99 -23.06 11.66
N THR A 102 3.93 -23.16 10.73
CA THR A 102 3.81 -23.94 9.48
C THR A 102 4.71 -25.17 9.46
N SER A 103 5.55 -25.34 10.48
CA SER A 103 6.54 -26.44 10.54
C SER A 103 5.88 -27.81 10.63
N ASN A 104 6.40 -28.76 9.85
CA ASN A 104 5.93 -30.16 9.90
C ASN A 104 6.16 -30.84 11.25
N ILE A 105 7.12 -30.37 12.04
CA ILE A 105 7.41 -30.93 13.38
C ILE A 105 6.55 -30.33 14.47
N SER A 106 5.82 -29.23 14.21
CA SER A 106 4.88 -28.67 15.18
C SER A 106 3.82 -29.69 15.56
N ILE A 107 3.52 -29.78 16.85
CA ILE A 107 2.53 -30.72 17.43
C ILE A 107 1.20 -30.04 17.76
N GLY A 108 1.14 -28.69 17.65
CA GLY A 108 -0.08 -27.92 17.84
C GLY A 108 -0.64 -27.91 19.26
N GLY A 109 -1.91 -27.61 19.38
CA GLY A 109 -2.68 -27.58 20.63
C GLY A 109 -2.86 -26.16 21.19
N LEU A 110 -4.13 -25.74 21.36
CA LEU A 110 -4.49 -24.39 21.83
C LEU A 110 -3.89 -24.07 23.22
N ASN A 111 -3.98 -25.03 24.16
CA ASN A 111 -3.43 -24.80 25.50
C ASN A 111 -1.91 -24.70 25.48
N ARG A 112 -1.23 -25.60 24.74
CA ARG A 112 0.23 -25.54 24.57
C ARG A 112 0.68 -24.21 23.97
N ALA A 113 0.02 -23.74 22.91
CA ALA A 113 0.34 -22.47 22.33
C ALA A 113 0.07 -21.31 23.29
N ALA A 114 -1.02 -21.37 24.08
CA ALA A 114 -1.30 -20.35 25.09
C ALA A 114 -0.24 -20.33 26.21
N ASP A 115 0.23 -21.51 26.65
CA ASP A 115 1.33 -21.62 27.63
C ASP A 115 2.64 -21.06 27.07
N ASP A 116 2.95 -21.37 25.79
CA ASP A 116 4.12 -20.81 25.10
C ASP A 116 4.06 -19.29 25.03
N PHE A 117 2.90 -18.72 24.69
CA PHE A 117 2.71 -17.25 24.62
C PHE A 117 2.70 -16.61 26.02
N PHE A 118 2.15 -17.28 27.04
CA PHE A 118 2.24 -16.76 28.41
C PHE A 118 3.70 -16.61 28.86
N GLU A 119 4.51 -17.68 28.71
CA GLU A 119 5.93 -17.65 29.09
C GLU A 119 6.71 -16.61 28.26
N LEU A 120 6.43 -16.50 26.96
CA LEU A 120 7.04 -15.46 26.12
C LEU A 120 6.62 -14.05 26.55
N GLY A 121 5.36 -13.89 26.96
CA GLY A 121 4.83 -12.65 27.50
C GLY A 121 5.58 -12.15 28.73
N GLU A 122 5.90 -13.04 29.66
CA GLU A 122 6.71 -12.69 30.84
C GLU A 122 8.12 -12.19 30.43
N ILE A 123 8.77 -12.87 29.47
CA ILE A 123 10.09 -12.43 28.94
C ILE A 123 9.96 -11.08 28.21
N ALA A 124 8.91 -10.89 27.44
CA ALA A 124 8.65 -9.66 26.67
C ALA A 124 8.34 -8.46 27.59
N LYS A 125 7.62 -8.71 28.68
CA LYS A 125 7.28 -7.70 29.69
C LYS A 125 8.51 -7.06 30.32
N ASP A 126 9.51 -7.87 30.69
CA ASP A 126 10.77 -7.40 31.28
C ASP A 126 11.55 -6.45 30.35
N ARG A 127 11.26 -6.51 29.05
CA ARG A 127 11.87 -5.71 27.99
C ARG A 127 10.95 -4.64 27.40
N SER A 128 9.76 -4.46 27.96
CA SER A 128 8.72 -3.56 27.44
C SER A 128 8.32 -3.85 25.98
N ILE A 129 8.40 -5.12 25.56
CA ILE A 129 8.04 -5.59 24.22
C ILE A 129 6.65 -6.19 24.24
N LYS A 130 5.91 -5.97 23.17
CA LYS A 130 4.62 -6.61 22.86
C LYS A 130 4.80 -7.67 21.79
N VAL A 131 4.05 -8.74 21.90
CA VAL A 131 4.04 -9.85 20.95
C VAL A 131 2.66 -9.94 20.32
N GLY A 132 2.56 -9.69 19.03
CA GLY A 132 1.34 -9.84 18.26
C GLY A 132 1.31 -11.21 17.55
N TYR A 133 0.26 -11.98 17.76
CA TYR A 133 0.07 -13.28 17.13
C TYR A 133 -0.84 -13.17 15.92
N GLU A 134 -0.40 -13.70 14.78
CA GLU A 134 -1.10 -13.68 13.51
C GLU A 134 -1.43 -15.12 13.04
N ALA A 135 -2.66 -15.36 12.62
CA ALA A 135 -3.07 -16.60 11.97
C ALA A 135 -2.81 -16.51 10.46
N LEU A 136 -1.77 -17.19 9.97
CA LEU A 136 -1.55 -17.35 8.52
C LEU A 136 -2.65 -18.22 7.90
N ALA A 137 -3.17 -17.87 6.73
CA ALA A 137 -4.19 -18.64 6.03
C ALA A 137 -3.78 -20.10 5.73
N TRP A 138 -2.48 -20.38 5.70
CA TRP A 138 -1.89 -21.72 5.50
C TRP A 138 -1.20 -22.27 6.77
N GLY A 139 -1.49 -21.67 7.94
CA GLY A 139 -0.99 -22.19 9.21
C GLY A 139 -1.38 -23.65 9.43
N LYS A 140 -0.48 -24.46 9.99
CA LYS A 140 -0.68 -25.90 10.10
C LYS A 140 -1.86 -26.27 11.01
N TYR A 141 -1.95 -25.63 12.18
CA TYR A 141 -2.99 -25.86 13.18
C TYR A 141 -3.84 -24.61 13.38
N ILE A 142 -3.24 -23.45 13.31
CA ILE A 142 -3.89 -22.16 13.50
C ILE A 142 -3.85 -21.40 12.18
N ASN A 143 -5.02 -21.28 11.54
CA ASN A 143 -5.18 -20.61 10.26
C ASN A 143 -6.46 -19.76 10.19
N ASP A 144 -6.98 -19.43 11.37
CA ASP A 144 -8.19 -18.66 11.61
C ASP A 144 -7.91 -17.67 12.75
N HIS A 145 -8.24 -16.39 12.56
CA HIS A 145 -8.02 -15.38 13.58
C HIS A 145 -8.80 -15.67 14.87
N ARG A 146 -9.88 -16.45 14.83
CA ARG A 146 -10.65 -16.86 16.00
C ARG A 146 -9.86 -17.79 16.91
N ASP A 147 -9.11 -18.73 16.32
CA ASP A 147 -8.23 -19.63 17.06
C ASP A 147 -7.02 -18.88 17.62
N ALA A 148 -6.45 -17.94 16.83
CA ALA A 148 -5.38 -17.06 17.31
C ALA A 148 -5.86 -16.20 18.49
N TRP A 149 -7.05 -15.62 18.39
CA TRP A 149 -7.67 -14.88 19.50
C TRP A 149 -7.89 -15.75 20.72
N GLU A 150 -8.38 -16.98 20.55
CA GLU A 150 -8.58 -17.91 21.67
C GLU A 150 -7.27 -18.25 22.39
N ILE A 151 -6.16 -18.40 21.65
CA ILE A 151 -4.82 -18.58 22.24
C ILE A 151 -4.41 -17.34 23.03
N VAL A 152 -4.53 -16.15 22.46
CA VAL A 152 -4.22 -14.88 23.14
C VAL A 152 -5.06 -14.72 24.41
N ARG A 153 -6.36 -15.04 24.33
CA ARG A 153 -7.28 -14.97 25.47
C ARG A 153 -6.90 -15.94 26.58
N ARG A 154 -6.46 -17.18 26.23
CA ARG A 154 -6.00 -18.18 27.22
C ARG A 154 -4.65 -17.83 27.81
N ALA A 155 -3.71 -17.30 27.01
CA ALA A 155 -2.45 -16.79 27.51
C ALA A 155 -2.67 -15.71 28.57
N ASN A 156 -3.73 -14.90 28.43
CA ASN A 156 -4.15 -13.89 29.40
C ASN A 156 -3.00 -13.02 29.93
N HIS A 157 -2.20 -12.49 29.01
CA HIS A 157 -0.99 -11.70 29.31
C HIS A 157 -1.07 -10.34 28.61
N ASP A 158 -0.73 -9.25 29.30
CA ASP A 158 -0.88 -7.89 28.76
C ASP A 158 0.01 -7.60 27.55
N ASN A 159 1.19 -8.22 27.50
CA ASN A 159 2.13 -8.07 26.40
C ASN A 159 1.83 -8.99 25.21
N ILE A 160 0.78 -9.82 25.29
CA ILE A 160 0.33 -10.70 24.21
C ILE A 160 -0.97 -10.17 23.64
N GLY A 161 -1.02 -10.00 22.31
CA GLY A 161 -2.18 -9.53 21.58
C GLY A 161 -2.28 -10.21 20.20
N ILE A 162 -3.26 -9.78 19.43
CA ILE A 162 -3.49 -10.30 18.08
C ILE A 162 -3.05 -9.28 17.04
N ILE A 163 -2.55 -9.77 15.91
CA ILE A 163 -2.43 -9.03 14.66
C ILE A 163 -3.47 -9.57 13.71
N LEU A 164 -4.27 -8.67 13.16
CA LEU A 164 -5.29 -9.01 12.16
C LEU A 164 -4.77 -8.63 10.78
N ASP A 165 -4.61 -9.62 9.91
CA ASP A 165 -4.35 -9.40 8.47
C ASP A 165 -5.62 -9.69 7.68
N SER A 166 -6.04 -8.71 6.89
CA SER A 166 -7.26 -8.80 6.09
C SER A 166 -7.18 -9.90 5.03
N PHE A 167 -6.01 -10.11 4.39
CA PHE A 167 -5.86 -11.16 3.41
C PHE A 167 -6.10 -12.54 4.03
N HIS A 168 -5.46 -12.83 5.17
CA HIS A 168 -5.60 -14.14 5.82
C HIS A 168 -7.04 -14.43 6.26
N THR A 169 -7.74 -13.42 6.73
CA THR A 169 -9.16 -13.53 7.13
C THR A 169 -10.07 -13.71 5.93
N LEU A 170 -9.92 -12.86 4.90
CA LEU A 170 -10.84 -12.79 3.77
C LEU A 170 -10.63 -13.92 2.76
N SER A 171 -9.39 -14.32 2.49
CA SER A 171 -9.07 -15.42 1.57
C SER A 171 -9.65 -16.78 2.02
N ARG A 172 -9.92 -16.92 3.31
CA ARG A 172 -10.55 -18.11 3.91
C ARG A 172 -12.06 -17.94 4.17
N ASN A 173 -12.65 -16.80 3.79
CA ASN A 173 -14.05 -16.48 4.05
C ASN A 173 -14.45 -16.64 5.54
N ILE A 174 -13.56 -16.24 6.47
CA ILE A 174 -13.84 -16.32 7.90
C ILE A 174 -14.90 -15.30 8.28
N ASP A 175 -15.82 -15.67 9.18
CA ASP A 175 -16.88 -14.78 9.66
C ASP A 175 -16.28 -13.54 10.35
N LEU A 176 -16.52 -12.38 9.76
CA LEU A 176 -16.02 -11.09 10.23
C LEU A 176 -16.67 -10.60 11.52
N ASN A 177 -17.88 -11.11 11.86
CA ASN A 177 -18.57 -10.71 13.09
C ASN A 177 -17.74 -11.09 14.33
N SER A 178 -16.91 -12.12 14.24
CA SER A 178 -16.03 -12.54 15.33
C SER A 178 -15.00 -11.47 15.72
N ILE A 179 -14.60 -10.59 14.80
CA ILE A 179 -13.64 -9.49 15.06
C ILE A 179 -14.23 -8.53 16.11
N SER A 180 -15.53 -8.26 16.07
CA SER A 180 -16.19 -7.33 17.01
C SER A 180 -16.11 -7.78 18.48
N SER A 181 -15.82 -9.05 18.73
CA SER A 181 -15.67 -9.60 20.09
C SER A 181 -14.26 -9.42 20.67
N ILE A 182 -13.29 -8.97 19.87
CA ILE A 182 -11.91 -8.78 20.30
C ILE A 182 -11.77 -7.39 20.96
N PRO A 183 -11.34 -7.30 22.23
CA PRO A 183 -11.06 -6.02 22.87
C PRO A 183 -10.01 -5.23 22.07
N LYS A 184 -10.28 -3.95 21.83
CA LYS A 184 -9.41 -3.10 21.01
C LYS A 184 -7.97 -3.02 21.52
N GLU A 185 -7.76 -3.09 22.82
CA GLU A 185 -6.45 -3.07 23.47
C GLU A 185 -5.64 -4.34 23.24
N LYS A 186 -6.28 -5.42 22.76
CA LYS A 186 -5.63 -6.67 22.36
C LYS A 186 -5.37 -6.76 20.87
N ILE A 187 -5.87 -5.81 20.07
CA ILE A 187 -5.50 -5.67 18.65
C ILE A 187 -4.30 -4.73 18.57
N PHE A 188 -3.11 -5.27 18.36
CA PHE A 188 -1.89 -4.46 18.43
C PHE A 188 -1.59 -3.70 17.14
N ILE A 189 -1.81 -4.32 15.99
CA ILE A 189 -1.74 -3.70 14.67
C ILE A 189 -2.66 -4.43 13.69
N VAL A 190 -3.10 -3.74 12.64
CA VAL A 190 -3.92 -4.33 11.58
C VAL A 190 -3.18 -4.20 10.25
N GLN A 191 -2.95 -5.33 9.60
CA GLN A 191 -2.38 -5.39 8.26
C GLN A 191 -3.51 -5.48 7.23
N LEU A 192 -3.37 -4.67 6.19
CA LEU A 192 -4.35 -4.58 5.11
C LEU A 192 -3.72 -4.94 3.78
N ALA A 193 -4.37 -5.87 3.09
CA ALA A 193 -4.12 -6.20 1.71
C ALA A 193 -5.43 -6.62 1.04
N ASP A 194 -5.59 -6.27 -0.20
CA ASP A 194 -6.61 -6.78 -1.11
C ASP A 194 -6.01 -7.83 -2.03
N ALA A 195 -6.79 -8.45 -2.89
CA ALA A 195 -6.31 -9.35 -3.92
C ALA A 195 -7.41 -9.62 -4.97
N PRO A 196 -7.05 -9.95 -6.22
CA PRO A 196 -8.01 -10.45 -7.18
C PRO A 196 -8.52 -11.84 -6.75
N LEU A 197 -9.78 -12.16 -6.99
CA LEU A 197 -10.33 -13.49 -6.69
C LEU A 197 -9.84 -14.50 -7.73
N HIS A 198 -8.97 -15.41 -7.28
CA HIS A 198 -8.44 -16.50 -8.08
C HIS A 198 -8.52 -17.82 -7.30
N ASP A 199 -8.81 -18.91 -8.02
CA ASP A 199 -8.73 -20.25 -7.45
C ASP A 199 -7.29 -20.77 -7.56
N MET A 200 -6.54 -20.59 -6.48
CA MET A 200 -5.14 -20.99 -6.38
C MET A 200 -4.73 -21.31 -4.94
N ASP A 201 -3.55 -21.88 -4.77
CA ASP A 201 -2.96 -22.12 -3.44
C ASP A 201 -2.83 -20.81 -2.63
N LEU A 202 -3.27 -20.86 -1.36
CA LEU A 202 -3.34 -19.68 -0.49
C LEU A 202 -1.97 -19.03 -0.25
N LEU A 203 -0.91 -19.83 -0.11
CA LEU A 203 0.44 -19.31 0.08
C LEU A 203 0.93 -18.60 -1.19
N TYR A 204 0.70 -19.22 -2.36
CA TYR A 204 1.08 -18.64 -3.65
C TYR A 204 0.29 -17.35 -3.90
N TRP A 205 -1.02 -17.36 -3.67
CA TRP A 205 -1.89 -16.19 -3.79
C TRP A 205 -1.40 -15.03 -2.89
N SER A 206 -1.14 -15.33 -1.60
CA SER A 206 -0.62 -14.36 -0.65
C SER A 206 0.74 -13.76 -1.04
N ARG A 207 1.62 -14.55 -1.67
CA ARG A 207 3.00 -14.14 -1.92
C ARG A 207 3.19 -13.32 -3.20
N HIS A 208 2.24 -13.40 -4.13
CA HIS A 208 2.43 -12.84 -5.48
C HIS A 208 1.30 -11.91 -5.94
N PHE A 209 0.10 -11.96 -5.32
CA PHE A 209 -1.09 -11.33 -5.86
C PHE A 209 -1.83 -10.40 -4.90
N ARG A 210 -1.22 -10.02 -3.77
CA ARG A 210 -1.82 -9.01 -2.91
C ARG A 210 -1.83 -7.65 -3.60
N ASN A 211 -2.96 -6.95 -3.53
CA ASN A 211 -3.14 -5.60 -4.05
C ASN A 211 -3.30 -4.59 -2.90
N MET A 212 -3.16 -3.30 -3.22
CA MET A 212 -3.55 -2.24 -2.30
C MET A 212 -5.06 -2.33 -2.01
N PRO A 213 -5.52 -2.01 -0.79
CA PRO A 213 -6.93 -2.02 -0.44
C PRO A 213 -7.80 -1.22 -1.42
N GLY A 214 -8.84 -1.85 -1.97
CA GLY A 214 -9.73 -1.27 -2.97
C GLY A 214 -9.28 -1.46 -4.42
N GLN A 215 -8.17 -2.18 -4.65
CA GLN A 215 -7.65 -2.51 -5.99
C GLN A 215 -7.80 -4.01 -6.32
N GLY A 216 -8.53 -4.75 -5.51
CA GLY A 216 -8.85 -6.16 -5.70
C GLY A 216 -10.34 -6.42 -5.51
N ASP A 217 -10.67 -7.67 -5.29
CA ASP A 217 -12.05 -8.17 -5.20
C ASP A 217 -12.44 -8.62 -3.77
N LEU A 218 -11.49 -8.59 -2.82
CA LEU A 218 -11.77 -9.00 -1.44
C LEU A 218 -12.70 -7.98 -0.74
N PRO A 219 -13.61 -8.41 0.13
CA PRO A 219 -14.57 -7.52 0.79
C PRO A 219 -13.94 -6.68 1.93
N ILE A 220 -12.86 -5.92 1.61
CA ILE A 220 -12.10 -5.08 2.56
C ILE A 220 -13.00 -4.13 3.35
N SER A 221 -14.01 -3.55 2.69
CA SER A 221 -14.96 -2.66 3.38
C SER A 221 -15.73 -3.34 4.49
N LYS A 222 -16.07 -4.63 4.32
CA LYS A 222 -16.75 -5.41 5.39
C LYS A 222 -15.78 -5.68 6.55
N PHE A 223 -14.53 -6.01 6.25
CA PHE A 223 -13.48 -6.18 7.25
C PHE A 223 -13.28 -4.89 8.07
N MET A 224 -13.17 -3.73 7.39
CA MET A 224 -13.04 -2.43 8.06
C MET A 224 -14.27 -2.08 8.93
N ASN A 225 -15.47 -2.43 8.50
CA ASN A 225 -16.67 -2.21 9.31
C ASN A 225 -16.63 -3.04 10.61
N ALA A 226 -16.23 -4.31 10.53
CA ALA A 226 -16.05 -5.17 11.70
C ALA A 226 -14.93 -4.64 12.61
N LEU A 227 -13.81 -4.19 12.08
CA LEU A 227 -12.72 -3.57 12.84
C LEU A 227 -13.19 -2.28 13.54
N ASN A 228 -13.89 -1.40 12.83
CA ASN A 228 -14.39 -0.14 13.39
C ASN A 228 -15.36 -0.37 14.56
N SER A 229 -16.13 -1.47 14.55
CA SER A 229 -17.05 -1.81 15.63
C SER A 229 -16.34 -2.14 16.95
N THR A 230 -15.06 -2.54 16.92
CA THR A 230 -14.24 -2.76 18.12
C THR A 230 -13.82 -1.46 18.80
N GLY A 231 -13.85 -0.32 18.09
CA GLY A 231 -13.29 0.95 18.53
C GLY A 231 -11.76 1.03 18.39
N TYR A 232 -11.15 0.16 17.58
CA TYR A 232 -9.71 0.20 17.28
C TYR A 232 -9.32 1.53 16.62
N SER A 233 -8.21 2.11 17.04
CA SER A 233 -7.71 3.41 16.56
C SER A 233 -6.19 3.44 16.31
N GLY A 234 -5.55 2.27 16.34
CA GLY A 234 -4.10 2.13 16.13
C GLY A 234 -3.66 2.28 14.67
N TYR A 235 -2.60 1.59 14.32
CA TYR A 235 -2.03 1.61 12.97
C TYR A 235 -2.78 0.69 12.00
N LEU A 236 -3.08 1.21 10.82
CA LEU A 236 -3.42 0.42 9.64
C LEU A 236 -2.16 0.34 8.77
N SER A 237 -1.68 -0.85 8.51
CA SER A 237 -0.44 -1.07 7.80
C SER A 237 -0.65 -1.86 6.52
N LEU A 238 0.04 -1.52 5.46
CA LEU A 238 0.01 -2.26 4.21
C LEU A 238 1.06 -3.37 4.25
N GLU A 239 0.64 -4.60 4.03
CA GLU A 239 1.55 -5.72 3.81
C GLU A 239 1.28 -6.36 2.44
N ILE A 240 1.94 -5.84 1.41
CA ILE A 240 1.65 -6.17 0.02
C ILE A 240 2.78 -7.00 -0.59
N PHE A 241 2.52 -8.30 -0.74
CA PHE A 241 3.37 -9.20 -1.50
C PHE A 241 2.86 -9.28 -2.94
N ASN A 242 3.48 -8.50 -3.82
CA ASN A 242 3.14 -8.45 -5.24
C ASN A 242 4.38 -8.20 -6.08
N ASP A 243 4.62 -9.06 -7.07
CA ASP A 243 5.84 -9.01 -7.88
C ASP A 243 5.88 -7.76 -8.77
N HIS A 244 4.74 -7.28 -9.27
CA HIS A 244 4.65 -6.05 -10.04
C HIS A 244 5.01 -4.83 -9.20
N TYR A 245 4.47 -4.73 -7.98
CA TYR A 245 4.79 -3.61 -7.09
C TYR A 245 6.25 -3.62 -6.66
N ARG A 246 6.81 -4.80 -6.39
CA ARG A 246 8.23 -4.94 -6.05
C ARG A 246 9.18 -4.74 -7.23
N SER A 247 8.69 -4.72 -8.47
CA SER A 247 9.46 -4.36 -9.66
C SER A 247 9.24 -2.92 -10.12
N GLY A 248 8.18 -2.27 -9.64
CA GLY A 248 7.77 -0.92 -10.03
C GLY A 248 8.54 0.22 -9.33
N PRO A 249 8.32 1.47 -9.74
CA PRO A 249 8.94 2.66 -9.12
C PRO A 249 8.48 2.85 -7.67
N ARG A 250 9.38 2.70 -6.70
CA ARG A 250 9.07 2.69 -5.26
C ARG A 250 8.28 3.89 -4.75
N ASN A 251 8.62 5.09 -5.20
CA ASN A 251 7.94 6.32 -4.76
C ASN A 251 6.48 6.37 -5.19
N ILE A 252 6.19 5.84 -6.37
CA ILE A 252 4.84 5.76 -6.93
C ILE A 252 4.04 4.73 -6.17
N ILE A 253 4.61 3.54 -5.97
CA ILE A 253 3.96 2.45 -5.23
C ILE A 253 3.66 2.86 -3.78
N ALA A 254 4.61 3.52 -3.10
CA ALA A 254 4.39 4.04 -1.75
C ALA A 254 3.26 5.10 -1.72
N LYS A 255 3.24 6.03 -2.69
CA LYS A 255 2.21 7.06 -2.78
C LYS A 255 0.82 6.47 -3.10
N ASP A 256 0.75 5.48 -3.99
CA ASP A 256 -0.48 4.75 -4.29
C ASP A 256 -1.02 4.01 -3.05
N GLY A 257 -0.14 3.30 -2.34
CA GLY A 257 -0.50 2.67 -1.06
C GLY A 257 -1.03 3.65 -0.02
N LYS A 258 -0.41 4.82 0.13
CA LYS A 258 -0.91 5.88 1.04
C LYS A 258 -2.30 6.36 0.63
N ARG A 259 -2.53 6.60 -0.66
CA ARG A 259 -3.83 6.99 -1.20
C ARG A 259 -4.90 5.93 -0.98
N SER A 260 -4.55 4.67 -1.17
CA SER A 260 -5.44 3.52 -0.89
C SER A 260 -5.92 3.52 0.57
N LEU A 261 -5.00 3.62 1.55
CA LEU A 261 -5.38 3.73 2.96
C LEU A 261 -6.19 4.98 3.28
N THR A 262 -5.82 6.12 2.70
CA THR A 262 -6.55 7.39 2.88
C THR A 262 -8.00 7.26 2.40
N SER A 263 -8.21 6.67 1.22
CA SER A 263 -9.55 6.42 0.67
C SER A 263 -10.36 5.50 1.57
N LEU A 264 -9.74 4.48 2.14
CA LEU A 264 -10.42 3.52 3.02
C LEU A 264 -10.79 4.13 4.37
N ILE A 265 -9.87 4.90 4.98
CA ILE A 265 -10.09 5.57 6.28
C ILE A 265 -11.20 6.63 6.15
N HIS A 266 -11.20 7.38 5.05
CA HIS A 266 -12.13 8.49 4.80
C HIS A 266 -13.33 8.10 3.92
N LYS A 267 -13.61 6.80 3.75
CA LYS A 267 -14.64 6.28 2.85
C LYS A 267 -15.99 7.00 3.02
N LYS A 268 -16.45 7.22 4.24
CA LYS A 268 -17.70 7.95 4.52
C LYS A 268 -17.67 9.39 3.99
N ASN A 269 -16.52 10.06 4.07
CA ASN A 269 -16.37 11.42 3.55
C ASN A 269 -16.42 11.44 2.02
N PHE A 270 -15.90 10.38 1.37
CA PHE A 270 -16.00 10.24 -0.07
C PHE A 270 -17.42 9.88 -0.54
N GLU A 271 -18.11 8.98 0.17
CA GLU A 271 -19.49 8.57 -0.16
C GLU A 271 -20.52 9.70 0.06
N GLN A 272 -20.27 10.63 0.99
CA GLN A 272 -21.14 11.78 1.25
C GLN A 272 -20.93 12.93 0.26
N LYS A 273 -19.78 12.97 -0.44
CA LYS A 273 -19.51 13.95 -1.48
C LYS A 273 -20.15 13.46 -2.79
N LYS A 274 -20.78 14.41 -3.50
CA LYS A 274 -21.36 14.15 -4.82
C LYS A 274 -20.31 13.46 -5.71
N GLU A 275 -20.68 12.36 -6.33
CA GLU A 275 -19.81 11.70 -7.28
C GLU A 275 -19.47 12.69 -8.40
N THR A 276 -18.18 12.86 -8.64
CA THR A 276 -17.69 13.68 -9.74
C THR A 276 -17.47 12.75 -10.91
N ASN A 277 -18.35 12.84 -11.91
CA ASN A 277 -18.23 12.04 -13.11
C ASN A 277 -17.47 12.82 -14.19
N ILE A 278 -16.66 12.11 -14.94
CA ILE A 278 -16.12 12.60 -16.22
C ILE A 278 -17.26 12.44 -17.23
N ASP A 279 -17.74 13.57 -17.79
CA ASP A 279 -18.80 13.56 -18.77
C ASP A 279 -18.29 13.10 -20.14
N GLU A 280 -17.12 13.65 -20.53
CA GLU A 280 -16.50 13.33 -21.82
C GLU A 280 -15.00 13.62 -21.82
N ILE A 281 -14.30 12.98 -22.75
CA ILE A 281 -12.92 13.35 -23.10
C ILE A 281 -13.01 14.38 -24.23
N GLU A 282 -12.70 15.63 -23.91
CA GLU A 282 -12.81 16.75 -24.85
C GLU A 282 -11.72 16.71 -25.94
N PHE A 283 -10.50 16.28 -25.55
CA PHE A 283 -9.38 16.09 -26.48
C PHE A 283 -8.32 15.14 -25.93
N VAL A 284 -7.51 14.62 -26.85
CA VAL A 284 -6.23 13.93 -26.53
C VAL A 284 -5.08 14.73 -27.13
N GLU A 285 -4.08 15.07 -26.32
CA GLU A 285 -2.89 15.77 -26.76
C GLU A 285 -1.71 14.78 -26.92
N PHE A 286 -1.12 14.78 -28.10
CA PHE A 286 0.05 14.00 -28.45
C PHE A 286 1.31 14.88 -28.38
N ALA A 287 2.29 14.44 -27.61
CA ALA A 287 3.62 15.02 -27.65
C ALA A 287 4.44 14.33 -28.75
N THR A 288 5.17 15.12 -29.54
CA THR A 288 6.04 14.60 -30.59
C THR A 288 7.26 15.48 -30.79
N GLU A 289 8.34 14.91 -31.30
CA GLU A 289 9.46 15.67 -31.79
C GLU A 289 9.19 16.19 -33.22
N LYS A 290 9.95 17.23 -33.59
CA LYS A 290 9.78 17.83 -34.91
C LYS A 290 10.04 16.85 -36.07
N ASN A 291 10.90 15.87 -35.85
CA ASN A 291 11.26 14.85 -36.86
C ASN A 291 10.09 13.88 -37.12
N ASP A 292 9.27 13.60 -36.14
CA ASP A 292 8.13 12.66 -36.24
C ASP A 292 6.80 13.37 -36.55
N LEU A 293 6.78 14.70 -36.57
CA LEU A 293 5.59 15.48 -36.77
C LEU A 293 4.88 15.15 -38.10
N GLU A 294 5.60 15.06 -39.20
CA GLU A 294 5.05 14.81 -40.52
C GLU A 294 4.41 13.42 -40.60
N ASN A 295 5.04 12.42 -40.00
CA ASN A 295 4.51 11.06 -39.91
C ASN A 295 3.22 11.01 -39.11
N LEU A 296 3.16 11.69 -37.95
CA LEU A 296 1.96 11.73 -37.13
C LEU A 296 0.82 12.49 -37.81
N GLN A 297 1.09 13.60 -38.45
CA GLN A 297 0.12 14.36 -39.24
C GLN A 297 -0.43 13.53 -40.41
N THR A 298 0.44 12.79 -41.10
CA THR A 298 0.04 11.89 -42.21
C THR A 298 -0.85 10.77 -41.70
N LEU A 299 -0.51 10.19 -40.56
CA LEU A 299 -1.35 9.17 -39.89
C LEU A 299 -2.75 9.73 -39.58
N PHE A 300 -2.85 10.90 -38.97
CA PHE A 300 -4.15 11.48 -38.61
C PHE A 300 -4.98 11.78 -39.86
N LYS A 301 -4.38 12.35 -40.89
CA LYS A 301 -5.06 12.60 -42.17
C LYS A 301 -5.55 11.30 -42.82
N SER A 302 -4.74 10.23 -42.78
CA SER A 302 -5.12 8.92 -43.32
C SER A 302 -6.28 8.27 -42.54
N LEU A 303 -6.42 8.58 -41.26
CA LEU A 303 -7.57 8.18 -40.42
C LEU A 303 -8.79 9.07 -40.60
N GLY A 304 -8.74 10.09 -41.46
CA GLY A 304 -9.87 10.97 -41.77
C GLY A 304 -9.89 12.27 -40.93
N PHE A 305 -8.93 12.54 -40.09
CA PHE A 305 -8.88 13.81 -39.37
C PHE A 305 -8.45 14.97 -40.27
N THR A 306 -9.06 16.12 -40.02
CA THR A 306 -8.73 17.38 -40.72
C THR A 306 -8.02 18.33 -39.77
N GLU A 307 -6.90 18.91 -40.19
CA GLU A 307 -6.24 19.99 -39.44
C GLU A 307 -7.09 21.27 -39.59
N ILE A 308 -7.70 21.70 -38.49
CA ILE A 308 -8.61 22.88 -38.49
C ILE A 308 -7.96 24.12 -37.88
N GLY A 309 -6.82 24.01 -37.21
CA GLY A 309 -6.17 25.15 -36.62
C GLY A 309 -4.76 24.90 -36.13
N LYS A 310 -4.00 26.00 -36.04
CA LYS A 310 -2.67 26.06 -35.40
C LYS A 310 -2.69 27.16 -34.33
N HIS A 311 -1.98 26.89 -33.23
CA HIS A 311 -1.85 27.91 -32.20
C HIS A 311 -1.00 29.08 -32.72
N LYS A 312 -1.38 30.32 -32.35
CA LYS A 312 -0.73 31.55 -32.89
C LYS A 312 0.75 31.67 -32.51
N THR A 313 1.13 31.23 -31.33
CA THR A 313 2.47 31.43 -30.73
C THR A 313 3.16 30.15 -30.31
N LYS A 314 2.46 29.03 -30.19
CA LYS A 314 2.99 27.72 -29.75
C LYS A 314 3.01 26.76 -30.93
N LEU A 315 3.91 25.78 -30.89
CA LEU A 315 4.02 24.73 -31.89
C LEU A 315 2.97 23.64 -31.63
N ILE A 316 1.68 24.01 -31.79
CA ILE A 316 0.52 23.16 -31.53
C ILE A 316 -0.44 23.22 -32.72
N SER A 317 -0.90 22.05 -33.19
CA SER A 317 -1.91 21.89 -34.23
C SER A 317 -3.12 21.12 -33.70
N LEU A 318 -4.34 21.50 -34.16
CA LEU A 318 -5.59 20.85 -33.80
C LEU A 318 -6.14 20.07 -35.01
N PHE A 319 -6.40 18.79 -34.79
CA PHE A 319 -6.99 17.85 -35.74
C PHE A 319 -8.37 17.41 -35.23
N VAL A 320 -9.36 17.39 -36.14
CA VAL A 320 -10.73 17.02 -35.76
C VAL A 320 -11.28 15.98 -36.75
N PHE A 321 -11.99 15.00 -36.25
CA PHE A 321 -12.81 14.05 -36.96
C PHE A 321 -14.13 13.90 -36.19
N ASP A 322 -15.21 14.41 -36.73
CA ASP A 322 -16.50 14.50 -36.05
C ASP A 322 -16.38 15.21 -34.71
N GLN A 323 -16.65 14.53 -33.59
CA GLN A 323 -16.53 15.06 -32.23
C GLN A 323 -15.16 14.80 -31.60
N VAL A 324 -14.31 13.99 -32.23
CA VAL A 324 -13.00 13.62 -31.73
C VAL A 324 -11.99 14.70 -32.07
N LYS A 325 -11.28 15.18 -31.03
CA LYS A 325 -10.23 16.21 -31.16
C LYS A 325 -8.88 15.66 -30.73
N PHE A 326 -7.91 15.74 -31.63
CA PHE A 326 -6.52 15.42 -31.35
C PHE A 326 -5.69 16.71 -31.45
N ILE A 327 -4.83 16.90 -30.47
CA ILE A 327 -3.88 18.00 -30.44
C ILE A 327 -2.48 17.42 -30.67
N ILE A 328 -1.71 17.98 -31.58
CA ILE A 328 -0.30 17.66 -31.72
C ILE A 328 0.50 18.82 -31.13
N ASN A 329 1.28 18.51 -30.09
CA ASN A 329 2.20 19.45 -29.44
C ASN A 329 3.63 19.04 -29.80
N TYR A 330 4.33 19.87 -30.59
CA TYR A 330 5.68 19.64 -31.03
C TYR A 330 6.65 20.72 -30.54
N GLU A 331 6.25 21.45 -29.48
CA GLU A 331 7.18 22.27 -28.72
C GLU A 331 8.22 21.38 -28.04
N ASN A 332 9.47 21.85 -28.06
CA ASN A 332 10.61 21.12 -27.49
C ASN A 332 10.52 21.16 -25.94
N HIS A 333 9.63 20.39 -25.35
CA HIS A 333 9.47 20.31 -23.91
C HIS A 333 10.44 19.29 -23.30
N ASN A 334 10.92 19.60 -22.09
CA ASN A 334 11.68 18.68 -21.22
C ASN A 334 10.93 17.36 -20.90
N LEU A 335 9.71 17.21 -21.41
CA LEU A 335 8.80 16.07 -21.25
C LEU A 335 9.16 14.87 -22.14
N VAL A 336 9.82 15.11 -23.26
CA VAL A 336 10.36 14.07 -24.15
C VAL A 336 11.74 13.57 -23.68
N LYS A 337 12.37 14.30 -22.76
CA LYS A 337 13.75 14.04 -22.31
C LYS A 337 13.90 12.89 -21.31
N ASP A 338 12.83 12.23 -20.90
CA ASP A 338 12.92 11.11 -19.95
C ASP A 338 13.40 9.79 -20.61
N GLY A 339 13.84 9.85 -21.86
CA GLY A 339 14.57 8.74 -22.55
C GLY A 339 13.79 7.42 -22.67
N SER A 340 12.57 7.36 -22.21
CA SER A 340 11.80 6.12 -22.13
C SER A 340 10.77 5.94 -23.25
N LYS A 341 10.53 6.96 -24.09
CA LYS A 341 9.54 6.88 -25.17
C LYS A 341 10.14 7.35 -26.48
N ASP A 342 10.37 6.40 -27.39
CA ASP A 342 10.72 6.67 -28.76
C ASP A 342 9.47 6.96 -29.59
N GLY A 343 9.37 8.16 -30.20
CA GLY A 343 8.30 8.56 -31.09
C GLY A 343 7.11 9.27 -30.41
N PRO A 344 6.06 9.59 -31.19
CA PRO A 344 4.86 10.29 -30.71
C PRO A 344 4.08 9.47 -29.68
N TYR A 345 3.58 10.10 -28.63
CA TYR A 345 2.75 9.44 -27.61
C TYR A 345 1.66 10.37 -27.06
N PRO A 346 0.51 9.82 -26.62
CA PRO A 346 -0.51 10.60 -25.90
C PRO A 346 0.05 11.08 -24.56
N TYR A 347 0.10 12.40 -24.40
CA TYR A 347 0.74 13.06 -23.27
C TYR A 347 -0.26 13.69 -22.31
N ALA A 348 -1.36 14.25 -22.84
CA ALA A 348 -2.36 14.89 -22.00
C ALA A 348 -3.77 14.60 -22.51
N TYR A 349 -4.72 14.71 -21.60
CA TYR A 349 -6.14 14.52 -21.86
C TYR A 349 -6.91 15.71 -21.34
N GLY A 350 -7.80 16.29 -22.16
CA GLY A 350 -8.80 17.24 -21.69
C GLY A 350 -10.06 16.49 -21.29
N VAL A 351 -10.53 16.69 -20.05
CA VAL A 351 -11.74 16.03 -19.53
C VAL A 351 -12.73 17.06 -19.03
N LYS A 352 -14.01 16.88 -19.38
CA LYS A 352 -15.10 17.70 -18.89
C LYS A 352 -15.70 17.09 -17.63
N ILE A 353 -15.84 17.89 -16.60
CA ILE A 353 -16.24 17.45 -15.27
C ILE A 353 -17.40 18.31 -14.76
N GLN A 354 -18.46 17.67 -14.23
CA GLN A 354 -19.66 18.37 -13.74
C GLN A 354 -19.43 19.22 -12.50
N ASP A 355 -18.59 18.75 -11.57
CA ASP A 355 -18.34 19.44 -10.29
C ASP A 355 -16.83 19.47 -9.98
N ILE A 356 -16.21 20.52 -10.44
CA ILE A 356 -14.77 20.76 -10.27
C ILE A 356 -14.40 20.91 -8.78
N ASN A 357 -15.28 21.53 -7.96
CA ASN A 357 -14.99 21.73 -6.54
C ASN A 357 -14.96 20.40 -5.79
N ALA A 358 -15.87 19.47 -6.10
CA ALA A 358 -15.86 18.14 -5.53
C ALA A 358 -14.58 17.37 -5.91
N LEU A 359 -14.10 17.54 -7.14
CA LEU A 359 -12.82 16.98 -7.59
C LEU A 359 -11.63 17.56 -6.79
N PHE A 360 -11.57 18.87 -6.62
CA PHE A 360 -10.50 19.55 -5.86
C PHE A 360 -10.43 19.05 -4.41
N GLU A 361 -11.56 18.93 -3.76
CA GLU A 361 -11.64 18.44 -2.40
C GLU A 361 -11.18 16.98 -2.28
N LYS A 362 -11.52 16.13 -3.27
CA LYS A 362 -11.03 14.75 -3.35
C LYS A 362 -9.51 14.70 -3.59
N ALA A 363 -9.04 15.48 -4.53
CA ALA A 363 -7.63 15.52 -4.90
C ALA A 363 -6.76 16.02 -3.74
N LYS A 364 -7.20 17.05 -3.02
CA LYS A 364 -6.53 17.54 -1.81
C LYS A 364 -6.43 16.46 -0.72
N LEU A 365 -7.50 15.69 -0.51
CA LEU A 365 -7.50 14.61 0.46
C LEU A 365 -6.55 13.47 0.08
N LEU A 366 -6.37 13.23 -1.22
CA LEU A 366 -5.49 12.19 -1.77
C LEU A 366 -4.06 12.68 -2.07
N ASP A 367 -3.73 13.90 -1.68
CA ASP A 367 -2.44 14.54 -1.99
C ASP A 367 -2.10 14.43 -3.48
N ILE A 368 -3.05 14.86 -4.34
CA ILE A 368 -2.86 14.94 -5.78
C ILE A 368 -2.43 16.36 -6.14
N ASP A 369 -1.29 16.48 -6.82
CA ASP A 369 -0.74 17.76 -7.22
C ASP A 369 -1.59 18.42 -8.31
N PHE A 370 -2.03 19.65 -8.06
CA PHE A 370 -2.59 20.53 -9.07
C PHE A 370 -1.51 21.51 -9.57
N ILE A 371 -1.51 21.72 -10.86
CA ILE A 371 -0.67 22.73 -11.49
C ILE A 371 -1.62 23.86 -11.93
N ASN A 372 -1.66 24.98 -11.19
CA ASN A 372 -2.28 26.19 -11.68
C ASN A 372 -1.38 26.81 -12.73
N LYS A 373 -1.76 26.71 -14.00
CA LYS A 373 -1.12 27.47 -15.07
C LYS A 373 -1.83 28.83 -15.22
N GLU A 374 -1.51 29.76 -14.35
CA GLU A 374 -1.72 31.20 -14.63
C GLU A 374 -0.68 31.62 -15.67
N ASN A 375 -1.05 31.65 -16.92
CA ASN A 375 -0.30 32.33 -17.97
C ASN A 375 -1.21 33.42 -18.55
N GLU A 376 -0.72 34.65 -18.57
CA GLU A 376 -1.42 35.87 -19.02
C GLU A 376 -2.05 35.81 -20.41
N ASN A 377 -1.83 34.74 -21.20
CA ASN A 377 -2.30 34.56 -22.57
C ASN A 377 -2.93 33.19 -22.89
N SER A 378 -3.28 32.40 -21.90
CA SER A 378 -3.97 31.10 -22.09
C SER A 378 -5.19 31.01 -21.20
N LEU A 379 -6.24 30.31 -21.66
CA LEU A 379 -7.34 29.91 -20.80
C LEU A 379 -6.80 29.29 -19.52
N SER A 380 -7.20 29.86 -18.39
CA SER A 380 -6.88 29.29 -17.05
C SER A 380 -7.58 27.93 -16.99
N MET A 381 -6.81 26.85 -17.11
CA MET A 381 -7.30 25.50 -16.93
C MET A 381 -6.57 24.85 -15.77
N ASP A 382 -7.32 24.20 -14.90
CA ASP A 382 -6.74 23.41 -13.83
C ASP A 382 -6.15 22.12 -14.40
N VAL A 383 -4.97 21.75 -13.94
CA VAL A 383 -4.22 20.60 -14.47
C VAL A 383 -3.84 19.68 -13.35
N ILE A 384 -4.17 18.42 -13.48
CA ILE A 384 -3.70 17.31 -12.62
C ILE A 384 -2.49 16.69 -13.29
N LYS A 385 -1.39 16.58 -12.53
CA LYS A 385 -0.24 15.81 -13.00
C LYS A 385 -0.49 14.31 -12.80
N HIS A 386 -0.50 13.57 -13.89
CA HIS A 386 -0.51 12.12 -13.90
C HIS A 386 0.91 11.58 -14.10
N ILE A 387 1.10 10.28 -13.81
CA ILE A 387 2.38 9.59 -13.93
C ILE A 387 2.91 9.61 -15.37
N ASP A 388 2.02 9.49 -16.35
CA ASP A 388 2.33 9.42 -17.77
C ASP A 388 2.01 10.70 -18.53
N GLY A 389 1.61 11.79 -17.84
CA GLY A 389 1.26 13.03 -18.51
C GLY A 389 0.42 14.00 -17.68
N LEU A 390 -0.45 14.75 -18.33
CA LEU A 390 -1.30 15.76 -17.73
C LEU A 390 -2.79 15.49 -18.00
N ILE A 391 -3.65 15.82 -17.04
CA ILE A 391 -5.09 15.87 -17.21
C ILE A 391 -5.53 17.31 -17.04
N TYR A 392 -6.02 17.92 -18.14
CA TYR A 392 -6.65 19.21 -18.14
C TYR A 392 -8.12 19.07 -17.75
N ILE A 393 -8.57 19.90 -16.84
CA ILE A 393 -9.95 19.91 -16.37
C ILE A 393 -10.65 21.08 -17.03
N ILE A 394 -11.76 20.80 -17.72
CA ILE A 394 -12.54 21.72 -18.54
C ILE A 394 -13.94 21.84 -17.99
#